data_e25a16873aec996a4f1b969a9c41559e
#
_entry.id   e25a16873aec996a4f1b969a9c41559e
#
_cell.length_a   1.000
_cell.length_b   1.000
_cell.length_c   1.000
_cell.angle_alpha   90.00
_cell.angle_beta   90.00
_cell.angle_gamma   90.00
#
_symmetry.space_group_name_H-M   'P 1'
#
loop_
_entity.id
_entity.type
_entity.pdbx_description
1 polymer ?
#
loop_
_entity_poly.entity_id
_entity_poly.type
_entity_poly.pdbx_seq_one_letter_code
_entity_poly.pdbx_strand_id
1 'polypeptide(L)' 'MTYWHVEITLEGDTRYAADMPKTSPDQQVTDVIQHICGVPYPVFDNSGNEYTVINTKKIIHMSIKEVTK' A
#
# COMPACT_ATOMS: atom_id res chain seq x y z
N MET A 1 -14.87 10.28 5.22
CA MET A 1 -13.48 10.19 4.77
C MET A 1 -13.26 8.85 4.05
N THR A 2 -12.60 8.88 2.92
CA THR A 2 -12.34 7.68 2.13
C THR A 2 -10.84 7.42 2.08
N TYR A 3 -10.45 6.17 2.21
CA TYR A 3 -9.05 5.77 2.16
C TYR A 3 -8.91 4.41 1.48
N TRP A 4 -7.68 4.07 1.14
CA TRP A 4 -7.34 2.78 0.56
C TRP A 4 -6.76 1.88 1.63
N HIS A 5 -7.32 0.69 1.79
CA HIS A 5 -6.75 -0.35 2.64
C HIS A 5 -5.94 -1.29 1.75
N VAL A 6 -4.64 -1.37 2.00
CA VAL A 6 -3.71 -2.16 1.19
C VAL A 6 -3.17 -3.29 2.02
N GLU A 7 -3.29 -4.51 1.50
CA GLU A 7 -2.70 -5.70 2.12
C GLU A 7 -1.70 -6.30 1.14
N ILE A 8 -0.48 -6.51 1.60
CA ILE A 8 0.61 -7.01 0.78
C ILE A 8 1.12 -8.31 1.37
N THR A 9 1.20 -9.35 0.52
CA THR A 9 1.79 -10.64 0.91
C THR A 9 3.14 -10.75 0.21
N LEU A 10 4.17 -11.01 0.99
CA LEU A 10 5.54 -11.12 0.52
C LEU A 10 5.98 -12.58 0.53
N GLU A 11 7.09 -12.88 -0.14
CA GLU A 11 7.71 -14.20 -0.09
C GLU A 11 7.96 -14.61 1.36
N GLY A 12 7.76 -15.89 1.68
CA GLY A 12 7.91 -16.40 3.02
C GLY A 12 6.71 -16.18 3.91
N ASP A 13 5.54 -15.91 3.30
CA ASP A 13 4.26 -15.72 3.99
C ASP A 13 4.22 -14.50 4.92
N THR A 14 5.12 -13.57 4.74
CA THR A 14 5.09 -12.31 5.47
C THR A 14 3.99 -11.42 4.90
N ARG A 15 3.17 -10.87 5.78
CA ARG A 15 2.07 -9.99 5.39
C ARG A 15 2.22 -8.62 6.00
N TYR A 16 1.83 -7.60 5.24
CA TYR A 16 1.84 -6.23 5.67
C TYR A 16 0.53 -5.56 5.27
N ALA A 17 -0.04 -4.77 6.15
CA ALA A 17 -1.26 -4.02 5.86
C ALA A 17 -1.05 -2.56 6.21
N ALA A 18 -1.58 -1.68 5.38
CA ALA A 18 -1.48 -0.24 5.61
C ALA A 18 -2.71 0.46 5.04
N ASP A 19 -3.06 1.58 5.65
CA ASP A 19 -4.10 2.45 5.15
C ASP A 19 -3.45 3.67 4.51
N MET A 20 -3.89 4.01 3.29
CA MET A 20 -3.38 5.15 2.55
C MET A 20 -4.52 6.12 2.28
N PRO A 21 -4.35 7.41 2.57
CA PRO A 21 -5.42 8.37 2.30
C PRO A 21 -5.68 8.47 0.80
N LYS A 22 -6.96 8.61 0.45
CA LYS A 22 -7.33 8.89 -0.93
C LYS A 22 -7.08 10.38 -1.16
N THR A 23 -6.15 10.71 -2.05
CA THR A 23 -5.67 12.07 -2.23
C THR A 23 -6.60 12.94 -3.06
N SER A 24 -7.50 12.33 -3.81
CA SER A 24 -8.42 13.04 -4.69
C SER A 24 -9.65 12.16 -4.93
N PRO A 25 -10.85 12.74 -5.11
CA PRO A 25 -12.05 11.94 -5.44
C PRO A 25 -11.89 11.12 -6.71
N ASP A 26 -11.01 11.57 -7.61
CA ASP A 26 -10.79 10.91 -8.91
C ASP A 26 -9.67 9.87 -8.88
N GLN A 27 -9.01 9.71 -7.74
CA GLN A 27 -7.93 8.74 -7.63
C GLN A 27 -8.47 7.32 -7.86
N GLN A 28 -7.81 6.59 -8.75
CA GLN A 28 -8.19 5.22 -9.10
C GLN A 28 -7.25 4.22 -8.42
N VAL A 29 -7.69 2.97 -8.35
CA VAL A 29 -6.87 1.90 -7.76
C VAL A 29 -5.56 1.74 -8.54
N THR A 30 -5.57 1.98 -9.85
CA THR A 30 -4.36 1.91 -10.68
C THR A 30 -3.32 2.94 -10.26
N ASP A 31 -3.75 4.10 -9.79
CA ASP A 31 -2.84 5.14 -9.28
C ASP A 31 -2.14 4.66 -8.01
N VAL A 32 -2.88 3.96 -7.15
CA VAL A 32 -2.32 3.39 -5.92
C VAL A 32 -1.29 2.32 -6.26
N ILE A 33 -1.62 1.45 -7.21
CA ILE A 33 -0.71 0.39 -7.65
C ILE A 33 0.58 0.99 -8.20
N GLN A 34 0.48 2.03 -9.04
CA GLN A 34 1.65 2.69 -9.61
C GLN A 34 2.49 3.38 -8.53
N HIS A 35 1.84 3.95 -7.53
CA HIS A 35 2.55 4.59 -6.44
C HIS A 35 3.38 3.58 -5.64
N ILE A 36 2.83 2.40 -5.42
CA ILE A 36 3.51 1.35 -4.65
C ILE A 36 4.53 0.61 -5.51
N CYS A 37 4.12 0.15 -6.70
CA CYS A 37 4.94 -0.71 -7.56
C CYS A 37 5.82 0.07 -8.55
N GLY A 38 5.63 1.37 -8.65
CA GLY A 38 6.40 2.22 -9.54
C GLY A 38 7.82 2.52 -9.06
N VAL A 39 8.13 2.15 -7.83
CA VAL A 39 9.47 2.29 -7.25
C VAL A 39 9.91 0.93 -6.70
N PRO A 40 11.23 0.65 -6.69
CA PRO A 40 11.69 -0.66 -6.21
C PRO A 40 11.52 -0.88 -4.71
N TYR A 41 11.51 0.19 -3.91
CA TYR A 41 11.42 0.10 -2.46
C TYR A 41 10.43 1.13 -1.92
N PRO A 42 9.11 0.88 -2.04
CA PRO A 42 8.14 1.80 -1.44
C PRO A 42 8.24 1.82 0.08
N VAL A 43 8.02 3.01 0.65
CA VAL A 43 8.12 3.23 2.09
C VAL A 43 6.74 3.57 2.62
N PHE A 44 6.34 2.87 3.67
CA PHE A 44 5.07 3.11 4.36
C PHE A 44 5.33 3.69 5.75
N ASP A 45 4.64 4.77 6.07
CA ASP A 45 4.71 5.41 7.37
C ASP A 45 3.73 4.72 8.32
N ASN A 46 4.27 4.11 9.37
CA ASN A 46 3.47 3.38 10.35
C ASN A 46 3.10 4.25 11.56
N SER A 47 3.34 5.56 11.47
CA SER A 47 3.21 6.54 12.54
C SER A 47 4.28 6.36 13.62
N GLY A 48 4.46 7.36 14.48
CA GLY A 48 5.44 7.29 15.56
C GLY A 48 6.89 7.22 15.09
N ASN A 49 7.21 7.77 13.92
CA ASN A 49 8.56 7.74 13.33
C ASN A 49 9.03 6.34 12.95
N GLU A 50 8.09 5.44 12.74
CA GLU A 50 8.38 4.09 12.25
C GLU A 50 8.00 3.96 10.80
N TYR A 51 8.89 3.37 9.99
CA TYR A 51 8.68 3.19 8.56
C TYR A 51 8.92 1.74 8.18
N THR A 52 8.10 1.26 7.24
CA THR A 52 8.28 -0.06 6.65
C THR A 52 8.68 0.11 5.19
N VAL A 53 9.79 -0.52 4.81
CA VAL A 53 10.29 -0.52 3.43
C VAL A 53 10.05 -1.90 2.84
N ILE A 54 9.42 -1.94 1.68
CA ILE A 54 9.06 -3.20 1.02
C ILE A 54 9.82 -3.30 -0.29
N ASN A 55 10.37 -4.49 -0.56
CA ASN A 55 10.98 -4.78 -1.86
C ASN A 55 9.88 -5.28 -2.79
N THR A 56 9.54 -4.50 -3.82
CA THR A 56 8.46 -4.84 -4.74
C THR A 56 8.67 -6.18 -5.45
N LYS A 57 9.93 -6.60 -5.63
CA LYS A 57 10.24 -7.89 -6.23
C LYS A 57 9.83 -9.07 -5.36
N LYS A 58 9.59 -8.85 -4.08
CA LYS A 58 9.19 -9.87 -3.12
C LYS A 58 7.68 -9.96 -2.95
N ILE A 59 6.92 -9.09 -3.59
CA ILE A 59 5.47 -9.09 -3.49
C ILE A 59 4.90 -10.24 -4.32
N ILE A 60 4.15 -11.12 -3.65
CA ILE A 60 3.46 -12.23 -4.29
C ILE A 60 2.02 -11.81 -4.63
N HIS A 61 1.38 -11.11 -3.70
CA HIS A 61 -0.02 -10.74 -3.84
C HIS A 61 -0.28 -9.41 -3.15
N MET A 62 -1.12 -8.59 -3.74
CA MET A 62 -1.53 -7.32 -3.16
C MET A 62 -3.02 -7.14 -3.35
N SER A 63 -3.70 -6.80 -2.26
CA SER A 63 -5.14 -6.55 -2.24
C SER A 63 -5.37 -5.09 -1.86
N ILE A 64 -6.16 -4.37 -2.66
CA ILE A 64 -6.45 -2.96 -2.42
C ILE A 64 -7.97 -2.79 -2.37
N LYS A 65 -8.44 -2.17 -1.29
CA LYS A 65 -9.86 -1.97 -1.06
C LYS A 65 -10.12 -0.50 -0.72
N GLU A 66 -11.12 0.08 -1.36
CA GLU A 66 -11.57 1.43 -1.01
C GLU A 66 -12.51 1.34 0.19
N VAL A 67 -12.23 2.11 1.24
CA VAL A 67 -13.02 2.11 2.46
C VAL A 67 -13.52 3.53 2.71
N THR A 68 -14.82 3.66 2.99
CA THR A 68 -15.46 4.93 3.32
C THR A 68 -15.97 4.85 4.75
N LYS A 69 -15.62 5.87 5.53
CA LYS A 69 -16.12 6.02 6.89
C LYS A 69 -16.98 7.27 7.01
#